data_4084c58e5375abd9bf920d74ef759c6d
#
_entry.id   4084c58e5375abd9bf920d74ef759c6d
#
_cell.length_a   1.000
_cell.length_b   1.000
_cell.length_c   1.000
_cell.angle_alpha   90.00
_cell.angle_beta   90.00
_cell.angle_gamma   90.00
#
_symmetry.space_group_name_H-M   'P 1'
#
loop_
_entity.id
_entity.type
_entity.pdbx_description
1 polymer ?
#
loop_
_entity_poly.entity_id
_entity_poly.type
_entity_poly.pdbx_seq_one_letter_code
_entity_poly.pdbx_strand_id
1 'polypeptide(L)'
;VELLNGSLEPFDDVLTVRIGLASIARRVECPPGQVCAYEFVMEANERFGEVRIPSDELPEDDVRWFSARSRNSVLIVNGAPRRQAEEDEEFFLRKALQLKIADSPVYTLSRVYPDDMSPVHLAAADIVILANVGGFRPAQIQALADFVARGGGVLISAGDNFDKITDESWNALLPSLPVERLFVSSPRYIISGQDLEQSSSLNMLQEIGRLLDDVDISWLSFLGVGWPQGSSVLIQTDASLPLLVERRIGSGAVLLWLSTLDRDWTDFPLRPAYAPFVRWAVSHLQSFMAALGRSSITVNDARRVSLTTTRADVVTPGG
;
A
#
# COMPACT_ATOMS: atom_id res chain seq x y z
N VAL A 1 14.14 7.62 -12.37
CA VAL A 1 14.77 7.32 -13.66
C VAL A 1 16.19 6.88 -13.40
N GLU A 2 16.59 5.75 -13.95
CA GLU A 2 17.97 5.27 -13.97
C GLU A 2 18.52 5.46 -15.38
N LEU A 3 19.66 6.13 -15.48
CA LEU A 3 20.41 6.37 -16.72
C LEU A 3 21.71 5.57 -16.66
N LEU A 4 21.90 4.64 -17.60
CA LEU A 4 23.16 3.94 -17.81
C LEU A 4 23.94 4.67 -18.90
N ASN A 5 25.10 5.21 -18.57
CA ASN A 5 26.01 5.75 -19.57
C ASN A 5 26.97 4.63 -20.05
N GLY A 6 26.66 4.06 -21.20
CA GLY A 6 27.47 3.02 -21.85
C GLY A 6 28.64 3.57 -22.69
N SER A 7 28.75 4.89 -22.84
CA SER A 7 29.81 5.54 -23.64
C SER A 7 31.13 5.67 -22.88
N LEU A 8 32.18 6.10 -23.56
CA LEU A 8 33.49 6.40 -22.98
C LEU A 8 33.62 7.86 -22.51
N GLU A 9 32.61 8.69 -22.80
CA GLU A 9 32.55 10.09 -22.41
C GLU A 9 31.45 10.33 -21.36
N PRO A 10 31.61 11.37 -20.51
CA PRO A 10 30.53 11.72 -19.59
C PRO A 10 29.28 12.15 -20.34
N PHE A 11 28.12 11.63 -19.96
CA PHE A 11 26.85 12.19 -20.38
C PHE A 11 26.58 13.47 -19.57
N ASP A 12 26.41 14.60 -20.22
CA ASP A 12 26.06 15.89 -19.62
C ASP A 12 25.04 16.59 -20.52
N ASP A 13 23.76 16.22 -20.38
CA ASP A 13 22.69 16.74 -21.19
C ASP A 13 21.33 16.73 -20.47
N VAL A 14 20.28 17.12 -21.19
CA VAL A 14 18.94 17.28 -20.65
C VAL A 14 18.15 15.96 -20.69
N LEU A 15 17.75 15.48 -19.51
CA LEU A 15 16.80 14.40 -19.38
C LEU A 15 15.38 15.00 -19.23
N THR A 16 14.49 14.62 -20.10
CA THR A 16 13.09 15.09 -20.11
C THR A 16 12.16 13.96 -19.70
N VAL A 17 11.30 14.22 -18.73
CA VAL A 17 10.20 13.31 -18.33
C VAL A 17 8.88 13.97 -18.70
N ARG A 18 8.03 13.27 -19.46
CA ARG A 18 6.71 13.74 -19.87
C ARG A 18 5.62 12.76 -19.48
N ILE A 19 4.53 13.26 -18.91
CA ILE A 19 3.32 12.50 -18.61
C ILE A 19 2.13 13.32 -19.09
N GLY A 20 1.48 12.90 -20.18
CA GLY A 20 0.45 13.66 -20.83
C GLY A 20 0.95 15.05 -21.27
N LEU A 21 0.31 16.10 -20.76
CA LEU A 21 0.70 17.49 -21.05
C LEU A 21 1.78 18.02 -20.09
N ALA A 22 2.03 17.36 -18.97
CA ALA A 22 3.06 17.77 -18.00
C ALA A 22 4.44 17.31 -18.48
N SER A 23 5.43 18.19 -18.42
CA SER A 23 6.81 17.90 -18.78
C SER A 23 7.78 18.60 -17.85
N ILE A 24 8.80 17.85 -17.39
CA ILE A 24 9.94 18.38 -16.63
C ILE A 24 11.20 18.02 -17.38
N ALA A 25 12.05 19.03 -17.62
CA ALA A 25 13.36 18.86 -18.21
C ALA A 25 14.43 19.27 -17.19
N ARG A 26 15.45 18.44 -17.01
CA ARG A 26 16.55 18.68 -16.05
C ARG A 26 17.87 18.26 -16.68
N ARG A 27 18.88 19.12 -16.61
CA ARG A 27 20.25 18.77 -16.97
C ARG A 27 20.80 17.80 -15.93
N VAL A 28 21.38 16.71 -16.39
CA VAL A 28 21.92 15.62 -15.57
C VAL A 28 23.27 15.20 -16.09
N GLU A 29 24.15 14.77 -15.19
CA GLU A 29 25.51 14.34 -15.51
C GLU A 29 25.68 12.89 -15.08
N CYS A 30 26.15 12.01 -15.99
CA CYS A 30 26.42 10.61 -15.67
C CYS A 30 27.80 10.22 -16.19
N PRO A 31 28.76 9.85 -15.31
CA PRO A 31 30.09 9.42 -15.72
C PRO A 31 30.06 8.17 -16.62
N PRO A 32 31.12 7.96 -17.44
CA PRO A 32 31.25 6.79 -18.29
C PRO A 32 31.12 5.47 -17.51
N GLY A 33 30.36 4.53 -18.06
CA GLY A 33 30.19 3.19 -17.51
C GLY A 33 29.41 3.12 -16.19
N GLN A 34 28.76 4.22 -15.77
CA GLN A 34 28.00 4.26 -14.52
C GLN A 34 26.49 4.27 -14.74
N VAL A 35 25.76 3.85 -13.70
CA VAL A 35 24.31 4.01 -13.57
C VAL A 35 24.03 5.16 -12.61
N CYS A 36 23.34 6.19 -13.09
CA CYS A 36 22.95 7.35 -12.31
C CYS A 36 21.45 7.39 -12.11
N ALA A 37 20.99 7.57 -10.88
CA ALA A 37 19.58 7.63 -10.54
C ALA A 37 19.13 9.09 -10.34
N TYR A 38 18.01 9.45 -10.96
CA TYR A 38 17.40 10.79 -10.87
C TYR A 38 15.94 10.68 -10.46
N GLU A 39 15.52 11.50 -9.51
CA GLU A 39 14.17 11.58 -9.06
C GLU A 39 13.45 12.78 -9.66
N PHE A 40 12.23 12.57 -10.17
CA PHE A 40 11.35 13.60 -10.72
C PHE A 40 10.01 13.52 -10.01
N VAL A 41 9.56 14.64 -9.46
CA VAL A 41 8.24 14.76 -8.84
C VAL A 41 7.33 15.50 -9.82
N MET A 42 6.26 14.86 -10.27
CA MET A 42 5.31 15.41 -11.24
C MET A 42 3.88 15.16 -10.78
N GLU A 43 3.04 16.18 -10.90
CA GLU A 43 1.59 16.00 -10.82
C GLU A 43 1.05 15.70 -12.23
N ALA A 44 0.49 14.52 -12.42
CA ALA A 44 -0.10 14.14 -13.70
C ALA A 44 -1.34 13.28 -13.50
N ASN A 45 -2.35 13.53 -14.34
CA ASN A 45 -3.61 12.77 -14.35
C ASN A 45 -3.58 11.60 -15.34
N GLU A 46 -2.54 11.50 -16.16
CA GLU A 46 -2.41 10.47 -17.19
C GLU A 46 -1.55 9.31 -16.72
N ARG A 47 -1.81 8.12 -17.28
CA ARG A 47 -1.20 6.86 -16.86
C ARG A 47 0.10 6.52 -17.58
N PHE A 48 0.38 7.16 -18.69
CA PHE A 48 1.53 6.84 -19.52
C PHE A 48 2.43 8.05 -19.66
N GLY A 49 3.71 7.80 -19.60
CA GLY A 49 4.73 8.83 -19.76
C GLY A 49 5.91 8.31 -20.56
N GLU A 50 6.76 9.24 -20.96
CA GLU A 50 8.03 8.96 -21.61
C GLU A 50 9.17 9.66 -20.88
N VAL A 51 10.31 9.03 -20.89
CA VAL A 51 11.60 9.63 -20.56
C VAL A 51 12.38 9.75 -21.85
N ARG A 52 12.93 10.93 -22.09
CA ARG A 52 13.67 11.23 -23.30
C ARG A 52 15.02 11.85 -22.96
N ILE A 53 16.06 11.40 -23.65
CA ILE A 53 17.35 12.06 -23.76
C ILE A 53 17.49 12.68 -25.15
N PRO A 54 18.42 13.63 -25.36
CA PRO A 54 18.75 14.10 -26.71
C PRO A 54 19.18 12.96 -27.61
N SER A 55 18.85 13.09 -28.90
CA SER A 55 19.17 12.05 -29.87
C SER A 55 20.68 11.94 -30.09
N ASP A 56 21.17 10.71 -30.05
CA ASP A 56 22.55 10.36 -30.31
C ASP A 56 22.68 9.43 -31.52
N GLU A 57 23.76 8.62 -31.59
CA GLU A 57 24.00 7.68 -32.70
C GLU A 57 23.07 6.46 -32.65
N LEU A 58 22.34 6.22 -31.54
CA LEU A 58 21.44 5.09 -31.33
C LEU A 58 20.02 5.57 -30.96
N PRO A 59 19.23 6.10 -31.90
CA PRO A 59 17.92 6.71 -31.63
C PRO A 59 16.90 5.79 -30.94
N GLU A 60 17.13 4.48 -30.98
CA GLU A 60 16.22 3.48 -30.40
C GLU A 60 16.22 3.49 -28.87
N ASP A 61 17.23 4.02 -28.21
CA ASP A 61 17.33 4.11 -26.76
C ASP A 61 17.12 5.52 -26.20
N ASP A 62 16.99 6.53 -27.05
CA ASP A 62 16.71 7.92 -26.67
C ASP A 62 15.38 8.10 -25.92
N VAL A 63 14.43 7.19 -26.09
CA VAL A 63 13.09 7.27 -25.53
C VAL A 63 12.73 5.98 -24.80
N ARG A 64 12.30 6.11 -23.56
CA ARG A 64 11.72 5.01 -22.78
C ARG A 64 10.32 5.37 -22.32
N TRP A 65 9.39 4.46 -22.57
CA TRP A 65 8.00 4.61 -22.14
C TRP A 65 7.79 3.95 -20.81
N PHE A 66 7.00 4.58 -19.94
CA PHE A 66 6.63 4.03 -18.65
C PHE A 66 5.15 4.24 -18.37
N SER A 67 4.60 3.41 -17.51
CA SER A 67 3.26 3.59 -16.97
C SER A 67 3.36 4.26 -15.61
N ALA A 68 2.92 5.52 -15.52
CA ALA A 68 2.72 6.22 -14.27
C ALA A 68 1.32 5.87 -13.76
N ARG A 69 1.21 4.95 -12.83
CA ARG A 69 -0.03 4.78 -12.08
C ARG A 69 0.00 5.77 -10.92
N SER A 70 -0.98 6.66 -10.83
CA SER A 70 -1.26 7.34 -9.56
C SER A 70 -1.66 6.26 -8.56
N ARG A 71 -0.72 5.87 -7.69
CA ARG A 71 -0.90 4.77 -6.73
C ARG A 71 -1.59 5.23 -5.46
N ASN A 72 -2.60 6.07 -5.60
CA ASN A 72 -3.24 6.76 -4.48
C ASN A 72 -4.72 6.38 -4.32
N SER A 73 -5.19 5.31 -5.00
CA SER A 73 -6.58 4.86 -4.85
C SER A 73 -6.71 3.91 -3.67
N VAL A 74 -7.50 4.31 -2.69
CA VAL A 74 -7.81 3.53 -1.50
C VAL A 74 -9.28 3.16 -1.50
N LEU A 75 -9.56 1.86 -1.49
CA LEU A 75 -10.89 1.31 -1.32
C LEU A 75 -11.12 1.03 0.17
N ILE A 76 -12.15 1.62 0.77
CA ILE A 76 -12.57 1.31 2.13
C ILE A 76 -13.77 0.38 2.05
N VAL A 77 -13.64 -0.81 2.61
CA VAL A 77 -14.74 -1.75 2.83
C VAL A 77 -15.24 -1.57 4.25
N ASN A 78 -16.42 -0.98 4.38
CA ASN A 78 -17.03 -0.67 5.67
C ASN A 78 -17.89 -1.84 6.13
N GLY A 79 -17.42 -2.58 7.16
CA GLY A 79 -18.07 -3.77 7.68
C GLY A 79 -19.20 -3.50 8.68
N ALA A 80 -19.25 -2.30 9.27
CA ALA A 80 -20.26 -1.93 10.26
C ALA A 80 -20.75 -0.49 10.08
N PRO A 81 -21.49 -0.19 8.98
CA PRO A 81 -21.95 1.17 8.71
C PRO A 81 -22.90 1.66 9.79
N ARG A 82 -22.69 2.89 10.26
CA ARG A 82 -23.50 3.52 11.29
C ARG A 82 -24.21 4.77 10.78
N ARG A 83 -25.33 5.15 11.42
CA ARG A 83 -26.09 6.35 11.04
C ARG A 83 -25.37 7.64 11.45
N GLN A 84 -24.73 7.64 12.60
CA GLN A 84 -23.93 8.78 13.08
C GLN A 84 -22.54 8.67 12.45
N ALA A 85 -22.13 9.73 11.76
CA ALA A 85 -20.89 9.71 11.00
C ALA A 85 -19.65 9.45 11.88
N GLU A 86 -19.62 9.97 13.11
CA GLU A 86 -18.50 9.81 14.03
C GLU A 86 -18.41 8.42 14.69
N GLU A 87 -19.46 7.61 14.56
CA GLU A 87 -19.52 6.21 15.00
C GLU A 87 -19.27 5.24 13.83
N ASP A 88 -19.17 5.76 12.61
CA ASP A 88 -18.96 4.96 11.40
C ASP A 88 -17.49 4.58 11.24
N GLU A 89 -17.23 3.32 10.94
CA GLU A 89 -15.89 2.73 10.78
C GLU A 89 -14.96 3.52 9.85
N GLU A 90 -15.51 4.19 8.83
CA GLU A 90 -14.72 4.92 7.85
C GLU A 90 -14.46 6.38 8.21
N PHE A 91 -15.19 6.96 9.17
CA PHE A 91 -15.17 8.41 9.40
C PHE A 91 -13.75 8.94 9.68
N PHE A 92 -13.10 8.38 10.67
CA PHE A 92 -11.74 8.81 11.06
C PHE A 92 -10.70 8.44 10.01
N LEU A 93 -10.84 7.27 9.37
CA LEU A 93 -9.98 6.83 8.25
C LEU A 93 -10.01 7.85 7.10
N ARG A 94 -11.21 8.26 6.68
CA ARG A 94 -11.38 9.27 5.63
C ARG A 94 -10.75 10.60 6.03
N LYS A 95 -10.98 11.06 7.26
CA LYS A 95 -10.39 12.30 7.76
C LYS A 95 -8.86 12.26 7.74
N ALA A 96 -8.25 11.17 8.22
CA ALA A 96 -6.81 10.99 8.23
C ALA A 96 -6.19 11.00 6.82
N LEU A 97 -6.83 10.31 5.87
CA LEU A 97 -6.34 10.20 4.49
C LEU A 97 -6.60 11.46 3.65
N GLN A 98 -7.62 12.24 3.99
CA GLN A 98 -7.95 13.50 3.31
C GLN A 98 -7.19 14.72 3.85
N LEU A 99 -6.43 14.58 4.94
CA LEU A 99 -5.58 15.66 5.43
C LEU A 99 -4.59 16.09 4.36
N LYS A 100 -4.59 17.38 4.04
CA LYS A 100 -3.60 18.00 3.16
C LYS A 100 -2.34 18.29 3.96
N ILE A 101 -1.30 17.51 3.73
CA ILE A 101 0.02 17.67 4.32
C ILE A 101 0.96 18.00 3.16
N ALA A 102 1.80 19.02 3.32
CA ALA A 102 2.79 19.38 2.30
C ALA A 102 3.66 18.14 1.97
N ASP A 103 3.97 17.95 0.71
CA ASP A 103 4.78 16.85 0.17
C ASP A 103 4.23 15.43 0.41
N SER A 104 2.95 15.33 0.78
CA SER A 104 2.30 14.03 0.99
C SER A 104 1.26 13.74 -0.11
N PRO A 105 1.11 12.46 -0.51
CA PRO A 105 0.17 12.10 -1.55
C PRO A 105 -1.28 12.43 -1.15
N VAL A 106 -2.06 12.88 -2.13
CA VAL A 106 -3.52 13.01 -2.02
C VAL A 106 -4.14 11.68 -2.42
N TYR A 107 -4.96 11.11 -1.55
CA TYR A 107 -5.62 9.82 -1.79
C TYR A 107 -7.00 10.00 -2.41
N THR A 108 -7.30 9.19 -3.42
CA THR A 108 -8.65 9.04 -3.96
C THR A 108 -9.36 7.93 -3.20
N LEU A 109 -10.41 8.27 -2.46
CA LEU A 109 -11.10 7.34 -1.58
C LEU A 109 -12.42 6.88 -2.20
N SER A 110 -12.61 5.57 -2.31
CA SER A 110 -13.87 4.92 -2.64
C SER A 110 -14.35 4.08 -1.46
N ARG A 111 -15.67 3.84 -1.40
CA ARG A 111 -16.31 3.03 -0.37
C ARG A 111 -17.18 1.95 -1.00
N VAL A 112 -17.18 0.79 -0.34
CA VAL A 112 -18.09 -0.32 -0.66
C VAL A 112 -18.48 -1.04 0.64
N TYR A 113 -19.61 -1.72 0.64
CA TYR A 113 -19.98 -2.65 1.72
C TYR A 113 -19.51 -4.07 1.38
N PRO A 114 -19.34 -4.95 2.38
CA PRO A 114 -18.83 -6.30 2.15
C PRO A 114 -19.61 -7.09 1.08
N ASP A 115 -20.93 -7.01 1.10
CA ASP A 115 -21.78 -7.73 0.14
C ASP A 115 -21.61 -7.24 -1.32
N ASP A 116 -21.29 -5.96 -1.50
CA ASP A 116 -21.14 -5.31 -2.81
C ASP A 116 -19.71 -5.40 -3.34
N MET A 117 -18.75 -5.83 -2.52
CA MET A 117 -17.34 -5.91 -2.94
C MET A 117 -17.16 -6.92 -4.08
N SER A 118 -16.56 -6.49 -5.16
CA SER A 118 -16.35 -7.25 -6.38
C SER A 118 -14.94 -7.09 -6.95
N PRO A 119 -14.50 -7.97 -7.88
CA PRO A 119 -13.20 -7.85 -8.54
C PRO A 119 -12.97 -6.50 -9.26
N VAL A 120 -14.04 -5.84 -9.72
CA VAL A 120 -13.94 -4.51 -10.38
C VAL A 120 -13.45 -3.46 -9.39
N HIS A 121 -13.93 -3.49 -8.15
CA HIS A 121 -13.47 -2.59 -7.10
C HIS A 121 -11.99 -2.81 -6.79
N LEU A 122 -11.55 -4.08 -6.72
CA LEU A 122 -10.13 -4.42 -6.47
C LEU A 122 -9.23 -4.00 -7.64
N ALA A 123 -9.71 -4.11 -8.88
CA ALA A 123 -8.94 -3.68 -10.05
C ALA A 123 -8.72 -2.15 -10.09
N ALA A 124 -9.62 -1.39 -9.49
CA ALA A 124 -9.53 0.07 -9.41
C ALA A 124 -8.74 0.58 -8.19
N ALA A 125 -8.46 -0.28 -7.22
CA ALA A 125 -7.79 0.06 -5.98
C ALA A 125 -6.29 -0.26 -6.03
N ASP A 126 -5.50 0.54 -5.34
CA ASP A 126 -4.10 0.23 -5.02
C ASP A 126 -4.00 -0.36 -3.62
N ILE A 127 -4.76 0.17 -2.70
CA ILE A 127 -4.86 -0.29 -1.31
C ILE A 127 -6.32 -0.55 -0.95
N VAL A 128 -6.55 -1.60 -0.20
CA VAL A 128 -7.86 -1.93 0.37
C VAL A 128 -7.79 -1.83 1.90
N ILE A 129 -8.74 -1.13 2.50
CA ILE A 129 -8.89 -1.09 3.96
C ILE A 129 -10.17 -1.83 4.30
N LEU A 130 -10.03 -2.91 5.08
CA LEU A 130 -11.16 -3.68 5.63
C LEU A 130 -11.41 -3.20 7.05
N ALA A 131 -12.42 -2.36 7.24
CA ALA A 131 -12.78 -1.81 8.53
C ALA A 131 -13.86 -2.67 9.17
N ASN A 132 -13.50 -3.44 10.21
CA ASN A 132 -14.39 -4.31 10.98
C ASN A 132 -15.21 -5.27 10.07
N VAL A 133 -14.55 -5.96 9.15
CA VAL A 133 -15.19 -6.87 8.18
C VAL A 133 -15.01 -8.31 8.63
N GLY A 134 -16.11 -9.09 8.70
CA GLY A 134 -16.08 -10.51 9.03
C GLY A 134 -16.87 -11.42 8.08
N GLY A 135 -17.77 -10.85 7.28
CA GLY A 135 -18.77 -11.59 6.53
C GLY A 135 -18.50 -11.80 5.04
N PHE A 136 -17.24 -11.94 4.62
CA PHE A 136 -16.95 -12.21 3.22
C PHE A 136 -17.25 -13.67 2.82
N ARG A 137 -17.65 -13.83 1.56
CA ARG A 137 -17.73 -15.14 0.92
C ARG A 137 -16.33 -15.64 0.54
N PRO A 138 -16.06 -16.96 0.53
CA PRO A 138 -14.75 -17.51 0.16
C PRO A 138 -14.19 -16.98 -1.16
N ALA A 139 -15.03 -16.76 -2.17
CA ALA A 139 -14.61 -16.19 -3.45
C ALA A 139 -14.10 -14.72 -3.34
N GLN A 140 -14.65 -13.93 -2.42
CA GLN A 140 -14.20 -12.57 -2.17
C GLN A 140 -12.85 -12.57 -1.43
N ILE A 141 -12.67 -13.49 -0.49
CA ILE A 141 -11.42 -13.67 0.25
C ILE A 141 -10.31 -14.11 -0.72
N GLN A 142 -10.61 -15.06 -1.61
CA GLN A 142 -9.65 -15.48 -2.63
C GLN A 142 -9.27 -14.34 -3.58
N ALA A 143 -10.24 -13.53 -4.02
CA ALA A 143 -9.98 -12.36 -4.87
C ALA A 143 -9.08 -11.33 -4.17
N LEU A 144 -9.25 -11.12 -2.86
CA LEU A 144 -8.36 -10.28 -2.05
C LEU A 144 -6.97 -10.89 -1.91
N ALA A 145 -6.86 -12.20 -1.66
CA ALA A 145 -5.58 -12.90 -1.58
C ALA A 145 -4.82 -12.81 -2.90
N ASP A 146 -5.50 -12.99 -4.03
CA ASP A 146 -4.93 -12.81 -5.36
C ASP A 146 -4.52 -11.36 -5.63
N PHE A 147 -5.30 -10.39 -5.15
CA PHE A 147 -4.95 -8.96 -5.23
C PHE A 147 -3.65 -8.68 -4.47
N VAL A 148 -3.51 -9.19 -3.23
CA VAL A 148 -2.27 -9.04 -2.44
C VAL A 148 -1.11 -9.75 -3.10
N ALA A 149 -1.30 -11.01 -3.55
CA ALA A 149 -0.24 -11.79 -4.18
C ALA A 149 0.35 -11.09 -5.42
N ARG A 150 -0.45 -10.30 -6.14
CA ARG A 150 -0.01 -9.46 -7.27
C ARG A 150 0.59 -8.11 -6.86
N GLY A 151 0.81 -7.87 -5.59
CA GLY A 151 1.47 -6.67 -5.07
C GLY A 151 0.53 -5.64 -4.47
N GLY A 152 -0.77 -5.91 -4.38
CA GLY A 152 -1.72 -5.06 -3.68
C GLY A 152 -1.47 -5.03 -2.17
N GLY A 153 -1.91 -3.97 -1.50
CA GLY A 153 -1.82 -3.85 -0.05
C GLY A 153 -3.20 -3.91 0.60
N VAL A 154 -3.32 -4.61 1.73
CA VAL A 154 -4.55 -4.67 2.50
C VAL A 154 -4.28 -4.28 3.96
N LEU A 155 -5.01 -3.29 4.47
CA LEU A 155 -5.07 -2.98 5.89
C LEU A 155 -6.38 -3.55 6.44
N ILE A 156 -6.29 -4.39 7.48
CA ILE A 156 -7.45 -4.97 8.16
C ILE A 156 -7.48 -4.42 9.58
N SER A 157 -8.60 -3.87 10.02
CA SER A 157 -8.83 -3.58 11.43
C SER A 157 -9.80 -4.60 12.04
N ALA A 158 -9.50 -5.00 13.27
CA ALA A 158 -10.41 -5.82 14.06
C ALA A 158 -11.67 -5.03 14.45
N GLY A 159 -12.61 -5.70 15.08
CA GLY A 159 -13.88 -5.18 15.55
C GLY A 159 -14.89 -6.31 15.76
N ASP A 160 -16.11 -5.97 16.11
CA ASP A 160 -17.15 -6.94 16.49
C ASP A 160 -17.48 -7.95 15.38
N ASN A 161 -17.35 -7.56 14.10
CA ASN A 161 -17.57 -8.46 12.99
C ASN A 161 -16.34 -9.30 12.67
N PHE A 162 -15.13 -8.73 12.82
CA PHE A 162 -13.89 -9.46 12.66
C PHE A 162 -13.80 -10.64 13.65
N ASP A 163 -14.18 -10.43 14.91
CA ASP A 163 -14.15 -11.48 15.94
C ASP A 163 -15.10 -12.65 15.66
N LYS A 164 -16.06 -12.48 14.74
CA LYS A 164 -16.99 -13.54 14.32
C LYS A 164 -16.46 -14.40 13.17
N ILE A 165 -15.26 -14.12 12.66
CA ILE A 165 -14.65 -14.89 11.58
C ILE A 165 -14.35 -16.31 12.08
N THR A 166 -14.99 -17.30 11.44
CA THR A 166 -14.75 -18.73 11.69
C THR A 166 -14.42 -19.50 10.40
N ASP A 167 -14.57 -18.87 9.24
CA ASP A 167 -14.33 -19.49 7.94
C ASP A 167 -12.82 -19.57 7.68
N GLU A 168 -12.31 -20.79 7.50
CA GLU A 168 -10.90 -21.09 7.27
C GLU A 168 -10.33 -20.43 5.99
N SER A 169 -11.19 -20.01 5.04
CA SER A 169 -10.74 -19.29 3.85
C SER A 169 -9.99 -18.00 4.19
N TRP A 170 -10.27 -17.39 5.34
CA TRP A 170 -9.55 -16.23 5.84
C TRP A 170 -8.06 -16.46 6.13
N ASN A 171 -7.64 -17.73 6.30
CA ASN A 171 -6.23 -18.09 6.40
C ASN A 171 -5.44 -17.74 5.13
N ALA A 172 -6.09 -17.44 4.01
CA ALA A 172 -5.44 -16.87 2.83
C ALA A 172 -4.90 -15.44 3.07
N LEU A 173 -5.50 -14.69 4.00
CA LEU A 173 -5.13 -13.30 4.34
C LEU A 173 -4.57 -13.17 5.75
N LEU A 174 -5.19 -13.80 6.74
CA LEU A 174 -4.82 -13.70 8.15
C LEU A 174 -3.72 -14.69 8.51
N PRO A 175 -2.82 -14.37 9.44
CA PRO A 175 -1.84 -15.35 9.96
C PRO A 175 -2.52 -16.51 10.71
N SER A 176 -3.63 -16.23 11.39
CA SER A 176 -4.57 -17.22 11.91
C SER A 176 -5.93 -16.56 12.15
N LEU A 177 -6.96 -17.37 12.41
CA LEU A 177 -8.29 -16.85 12.74
C LEU A 177 -8.30 -16.21 14.13
N PRO A 178 -9.20 -15.23 14.37
CA PRO A 178 -9.44 -14.71 15.71
C PRO A 178 -9.98 -15.82 16.62
N VAL A 179 -9.52 -15.83 17.88
CA VAL A 179 -9.90 -16.84 18.88
C VAL A 179 -10.81 -16.23 19.92
N GLU A 180 -10.40 -15.09 20.45
CA GLU A 180 -11.12 -14.40 21.51
C GLU A 180 -10.78 -12.90 21.52
N ARG A 181 -11.60 -12.14 22.23
CA ARG A 181 -11.34 -10.73 22.52
C ARG A 181 -10.75 -10.59 23.93
N LEU A 182 -9.65 -9.89 24.02
CA LEU A 182 -8.96 -9.65 25.28
C LEU A 182 -9.17 -8.22 25.75
N PHE A 183 -9.56 -8.06 27.01
CA PHE A 183 -9.53 -6.76 27.66
C PHE A 183 -8.10 -6.43 28.09
N VAL A 184 -7.64 -5.23 27.74
CA VAL A 184 -6.34 -4.71 28.13
C VAL A 184 -6.53 -3.40 28.90
N SER A 185 -5.72 -3.18 29.93
CA SER A 185 -5.81 -1.98 30.76
C SER A 185 -4.51 -1.21 30.65
N SER A 186 -4.57 0.00 30.09
CA SER A 186 -3.45 0.93 29.97
C SER A 186 -2.17 0.26 29.44
N PRO A 187 -2.21 -0.41 28.28
CA PRO A 187 -1.06 -1.11 27.76
C PRO A 187 0.04 -0.12 27.36
N ARG A 188 1.30 -0.54 27.49
CA ARG A 188 2.44 0.12 26.84
C ARG A 188 2.73 -0.58 25.53
N TYR A 189 3.28 0.15 24.59
CA TYR A 189 3.50 -0.37 23.23
C TYR A 189 4.99 -0.51 22.96
N ILE A 190 5.36 -1.65 22.37
CA ILE A 190 6.73 -1.99 21.98
C ILE A 190 6.76 -2.18 20.47
N ILE A 191 7.61 -1.44 19.81
CA ILE A 191 7.87 -1.62 18.37
C ILE A 191 8.84 -2.77 18.20
N SER A 192 8.39 -3.84 17.56
CA SER A 192 9.13 -5.07 17.31
C SER A 192 9.52 -5.16 15.83
N GLY A 193 10.44 -4.32 15.39
CA GLY A 193 10.82 -4.25 13.97
C GLY A 193 12.15 -4.91 13.63
N GLN A 194 12.53 -6.03 14.24
CA GLN A 194 13.82 -6.68 13.98
C GLN A 194 13.98 -7.16 12.52
N ASP A 195 12.88 -7.49 11.84
CA ASP A 195 12.90 -7.96 10.45
C ASP A 195 12.74 -6.83 9.41
N LEU A 196 12.52 -5.59 9.84
CA LEU A 196 12.38 -4.41 8.96
C LEU A 196 13.70 -3.64 8.85
N GLU A 197 14.83 -4.35 8.84
CA GLU A 197 16.14 -3.70 8.78
C GLU A 197 16.21 -2.59 7.73
N GLN A 198 16.47 -1.36 8.21
CA GLN A 198 16.94 -0.19 7.44
C GLN A 198 15.98 0.47 6.43
N SER A 199 14.67 0.32 6.54
CA SER A 199 13.76 1.12 5.70
C SER A 199 13.33 2.42 6.38
N SER A 200 13.18 3.50 5.60
CA SER A 200 12.60 4.77 6.08
C SER A 200 11.21 4.58 6.71
N SER A 201 10.48 3.55 6.28
CA SER A 201 9.19 3.15 6.83
C SER A 201 9.27 2.70 8.28
N LEU A 202 10.34 1.98 8.68
CA LEU A 202 10.53 1.56 10.08
C LEU A 202 10.82 2.75 10.99
N ASN A 203 11.66 3.68 10.56
CA ASN A 203 11.97 4.88 11.34
C ASN A 203 10.69 5.68 11.63
N MET A 204 9.81 5.81 10.62
CA MET A 204 8.54 6.49 10.80
C MET A 204 7.60 5.73 11.75
N LEU A 205 7.59 4.39 11.70
CA LEU A 205 6.82 3.58 12.64
C LEU A 205 7.34 3.73 14.08
N GLN A 206 8.65 3.85 14.27
CA GLN A 206 9.24 4.11 15.60
C GLN A 206 8.84 5.47 16.16
N GLU A 207 8.80 6.52 15.32
CA GLU A 207 8.29 7.83 15.73
C GLU A 207 6.81 7.79 16.10
N ILE A 208 5.98 7.10 15.32
CA ILE A 208 4.56 6.87 15.62
C ILE A 208 4.43 6.10 16.92
N GLY A 209 5.27 5.08 17.15
CA GLY A 209 5.28 4.26 18.37
C GLY A 209 5.43 5.08 19.65
N ARG A 210 6.25 6.13 19.62
CA ARG A 210 6.39 7.07 20.77
C ARG A 210 5.12 7.86 21.04
N LEU A 211 4.28 8.10 20.03
CA LEU A 211 3.00 8.79 20.17
C LEU A 211 1.87 7.85 20.59
N LEU A 212 2.10 6.53 20.59
CA LEU A 212 1.11 5.55 21.04
C LEU A 212 1.02 5.48 22.56
N ASP A 213 2.02 5.92 23.30
CA ASP A 213 2.02 5.85 24.79
C ASP A 213 0.82 6.56 25.44
N ASP A 214 0.21 7.53 24.74
CA ASP A 214 -0.98 8.25 25.20
C ASP A 214 -2.30 7.65 24.66
N VAL A 215 -2.23 6.51 23.94
CA VAL A 215 -3.40 5.85 23.35
C VAL A 215 -3.95 4.81 24.31
N ASP A 216 -5.24 4.89 24.62
CA ASP A 216 -5.94 3.87 25.40
C ASP A 216 -6.66 2.90 24.45
N ILE A 217 -6.25 1.63 24.50
CA ILE A 217 -6.90 0.51 23.83
C ILE A 217 -7.51 -0.37 24.90
N SER A 218 -8.83 -0.49 24.90
CA SER A 218 -9.56 -1.32 25.85
C SER A 218 -9.68 -2.78 25.41
N TRP A 219 -9.72 -3.02 24.11
CA TRP A 219 -9.92 -4.37 23.58
C TRP A 219 -8.98 -4.69 22.42
N LEU A 220 -8.49 -5.92 22.43
CA LEU A 220 -7.69 -6.52 21.37
C LEU A 220 -8.32 -7.84 20.91
N SER A 221 -8.34 -8.09 19.62
CA SER A 221 -8.63 -9.39 19.07
C SER A 221 -7.39 -10.27 19.15
N PHE A 222 -7.51 -11.45 19.78
CA PHE A 222 -6.41 -12.40 19.92
C PHE A 222 -6.48 -13.44 18.79
N LEU A 223 -5.36 -13.64 18.13
CA LEU A 223 -5.20 -14.62 17.04
C LEU A 223 -4.62 -15.92 17.59
N GLY A 224 -4.99 -17.04 16.98
CA GLY A 224 -4.37 -18.33 17.25
C GLY A 224 -2.85 -18.32 17.01
N VAL A 225 -2.19 -19.34 17.50
CA VAL A 225 -0.74 -19.55 17.39
C VAL A 225 -0.34 -20.31 16.11
N GLY A 226 0.96 -20.38 15.81
CA GLY A 226 1.47 -21.17 14.70
C GLY A 226 1.37 -20.44 13.35
N TRP A 227 1.71 -19.17 13.33
CA TRP A 227 1.62 -18.33 12.13
C TRP A 227 2.54 -18.80 11.00
N PRO A 228 2.11 -18.65 9.74
CA PRO A 228 2.91 -19.03 8.59
C PRO A 228 4.15 -18.13 8.45
N GLN A 229 5.14 -18.60 7.70
CA GLN A 229 6.30 -17.79 7.31
C GLN A 229 5.86 -16.53 6.59
N GLY A 230 6.58 -15.42 6.81
CA GLY A 230 6.25 -14.10 6.27
C GLY A 230 5.27 -13.31 7.15
N SER A 231 4.92 -13.82 8.34
CA SER A 231 4.18 -13.07 9.35
C SER A 231 5.13 -12.53 10.42
N SER A 232 5.03 -11.24 10.74
CA SER A 232 5.84 -10.56 11.75
C SER A 232 5.01 -9.59 12.57
N VAL A 233 5.31 -9.49 13.87
CA VAL A 233 4.71 -8.50 14.76
C VAL A 233 5.48 -7.20 14.64
N LEU A 234 4.81 -6.13 14.28
CA LEU A 234 5.40 -4.79 14.17
C LEU A 234 5.21 -3.98 15.44
N ILE A 235 4.05 -4.10 16.09
CA ILE A 235 3.74 -3.46 17.35
C ILE A 235 3.10 -4.50 18.27
N GLN A 236 3.54 -4.55 19.50
CA GLN A 236 2.94 -5.37 20.55
C GLN A 236 2.79 -4.58 21.84
N THR A 237 1.97 -5.07 22.75
CA THR A 237 1.89 -4.54 24.12
C THR A 237 3.08 -5.04 24.96
N ASP A 238 3.29 -4.42 26.12
CA ASP A 238 4.25 -4.88 27.13
C ASP A 238 3.95 -6.30 27.68
N ALA A 239 2.69 -6.73 27.57
CA ALA A 239 2.28 -8.12 27.82
C ALA A 239 2.56 -9.08 26.65
N SER A 240 3.31 -8.65 25.61
CA SER A 240 3.61 -9.39 24.39
C SER A 240 2.39 -9.79 23.55
N LEU A 241 1.28 -9.06 23.71
CA LEU A 241 0.11 -9.23 22.85
C LEU A 241 0.32 -8.44 21.54
N PRO A 242 0.22 -9.08 20.37
CA PRO A 242 0.32 -8.39 19.10
C PRO A 242 -0.77 -7.32 18.96
N LEU A 243 -0.41 -6.14 18.45
CA LEU A 243 -1.33 -5.07 18.09
C LEU A 243 -1.32 -4.79 16.59
N LEU A 244 -0.13 -4.77 15.98
CA LEU A 244 0.03 -4.63 14.54
C LEU A 244 0.87 -5.79 14.01
N VAL A 245 0.32 -6.50 13.04
CA VAL A 245 0.95 -7.66 12.40
C VAL A 245 1.06 -7.40 10.90
N GLU A 246 2.22 -7.67 10.32
CA GLU A 246 2.42 -7.73 8.87
C GLU A 246 2.42 -9.19 8.44
N ARG A 247 1.75 -9.50 7.33
CA ARG A 247 1.86 -10.75 6.60
C ARG A 247 2.15 -10.51 5.14
N ARG A 248 3.26 -11.06 4.66
CA ARG A 248 3.64 -10.99 3.23
C ARG A 248 3.00 -12.14 2.46
N ILE A 249 2.38 -11.82 1.32
CA ILE A 249 1.71 -12.79 0.46
C ILE A 249 2.11 -12.47 -0.99
N GLY A 250 2.91 -13.33 -1.59
CA GLY A 250 3.45 -13.08 -2.92
C GLY A 250 4.27 -11.79 -2.97
N SER A 251 3.85 -10.83 -3.77
CA SER A 251 4.54 -9.55 -3.94
C SER A 251 3.94 -8.40 -3.13
N GLY A 252 2.88 -8.64 -2.37
CA GLY A 252 2.21 -7.65 -1.54
C GLY A 252 2.19 -8.01 -0.07
N ALA A 253 1.45 -7.25 0.71
CA ALA A 253 1.35 -7.45 2.15
C ALA A 253 -0.05 -7.14 2.70
N VAL A 254 -0.36 -7.76 3.82
CA VAL A 254 -1.48 -7.46 4.69
C VAL A 254 -0.94 -6.87 5.97
N LEU A 255 -1.45 -5.71 6.39
CA LEU A 255 -1.30 -5.18 7.74
C LEU A 255 -2.59 -5.47 8.51
N LEU A 256 -2.45 -6.06 9.68
CA LEU A 256 -3.54 -6.39 10.57
C LEU A 256 -3.41 -5.60 11.87
N TRP A 257 -4.34 -4.67 12.10
CA TRP A 257 -4.48 -3.92 13.34
C TRP A 257 -5.51 -4.63 14.22
N LEU A 258 -5.08 -5.16 15.36
CA LEU A 258 -5.87 -6.05 16.20
C LEU A 258 -6.79 -5.33 17.19
N SER A 259 -7.08 -4.05 16.95
CA SER A 259 -8.11 -3.26 17.60
C SER A 259 -8.96 -2.57 16.54
N THR A 260 -9.90 -1.71 16.93
CA THR A 260 -10.65 -0.91 15.95
C THR A 260 -9.84 0.31 15.50
N LEU A 261 -10.18 0.85 14.34
CA LEU A 261 -9.69 2.14 13.84
C LEU A 261 -10.75 3.25 13.98
N ASP A 262 -11.85 2.94 14.65
CA ASP A 262 -12.84 3.86 15.16
C ASP A 262 -12.75 3.99 16.70
N ARG A 263 -13.82 4.44 17.35
CA ARG A 263 -13.88 4.69 18.79
C ARG A 263 -14.49 3.56 19.60
N ASP A 264 -14.83 2.44 19.00
CA ASP A 264 -15.55 1.38 19.70
C ASP A 264 -14.68 0.67 20.75
N TRP A 265 -13.39 0.44 20.45
CA TRP A 265 -12.47 -0.30 21.32
C TRP A 265 -11.30 0.54 21.84
N THR A 266 -11.16 1.78 21.36
CA THR A 266 -9.99 2.61 21.62
C THR A 266 -10.31 4.11 21.50
N ASP A 267 -9.51 4.95 22.12
CA ASP A 267 -9.51 6.38 21.88
C ASP A 267 -8.51 6.82 20.80
N PHE A 268 -7.83 5.87 20.15
CA PHE A 268 -6.80 6.10 19.15
C PHE A 268 -7.18 7.12 18.08
N PRO A 269 -8.40 7.11 17.49
CA PRO A 269 -8.80 8.10 16.49
C PRO A 269 -8.77 9.57 16.98
N LEU A 270 -8.78 9.79 18.27
CA LEU A 270 -8.73 11.12 18.90
C LEU A 270 -7.30 11.55 19.25
N ARG A 271 -6.31 10.69 19.06
CA ARG A 271 -4.92 10.92 19.44
C ARG A 271 -4.06 11.41 18.29
N PRO A 272 -3.01 12.20 18.56
CA PRO A 272 -2.11 12.72 17.53
C PRO A 272 -1.45 11.64 16.67
N ALA A 273 -1.27 10.44 17.20
CA ALA A 273 -0.68 9.29 16.50
C ALA A 273 -1.54 8.76 15.33
N TYR A 274 -2.85 8.97 15.35
CA TYR A 274 -3.79 8.29 14.44
C TYR A 274 -3.56 8.62 12.97
N ALA A 275 -3.59 9.89 12.61
CA ALA A 275 -3.44 10.29 11.22
C ALA A 275 -2.05 9.93 10.64
N PRO A 276 -0.92 10.16 11.34
CA PRO A 276 0.38 9.64 10.95
C PRO A 276 0.39 8.12 10.75
N PHE A 277 -0.23 7.34 11.66
CA PHE A 277 -0.31 5.89 11.55
C PHE A 277 -1.07 5.43 10.32
N VAL A 278 -2.30 5.95 10.10
CA VAL A 278 -3.12 5.55 8.93
C VAL A 278 -2.39 5.87 7.62
N ARG A 279 -1.75 7.04 7.52
CA ARG A 279 -0.99 7.42 6.34
C ARG A 279 0.27 6.58 6.17
N TRP A 280 0.98 6.30 7.26
CA TRP A 280 2.12 5.38 7.25
C TRP A 280 1.70 3.99 6.77
N ALA A 281 0.61 3.42 7.29
CA ALA A 281 0.13 2.10 6.93
C ALA A 281 -0.17 2.00 5.41
N VAL A 282 -0.86 3.00 4.85
CA VAL A 282 -1.13 3.07 3.41
C VAL A 282 0.17 3.22 2.61
N SER A 283 1.08 4.12 3.00
CA SER A 283 2.36 4.33 2.32
C SER A 283 3.26 3.10 2.40
N HIS A 284 3.30 2.42 3.56
CA HIS A 284 4.04 1.19 3.75
C HIS A 284 3.54 0.08 2.82
N LEU A 285 2.23 -0.13 2.75
CA LEU A 285 1.63 -1.08 1.83
C LEU A 285 1.89 -0.72 0.35
N GLN A 286 1.91 0.57 0.00
CA GLN A 286 2.26 1.02 -1.35
C GLN A 286 3.70 0.71 -1.74
N SER A 287 4.63 0.63 -0.78
CA SER A 287 6.04 0.34 -1.06
C SER A 287 6.25 -1.05 -1.68
N PHE A 288 5.42 -2.03 -1.35
CA PHE A 288 5.43 -3.36 -1.98
C PHE A 288 5.06 -3.30 -3.47
N MET A 289 4.09 -2.47 -3.83
CA MET A 289 3.72 -2.23 -5.23
C MET A 289 4.84 -1.52 -6.00
N ALA A 290 5.58 -0.62 -5.35
CA ALA A 290 6.69 0.10 -5.96
C ALA A 290 7.84 -0.82 -6.35
N ALA A 291 8.08 -1.87 -5.56
CA ALA A 291 9.09 -2.89 -5.86
C ALA A 291 8.80 -3.66 -7.17
N LEU A 292 7.52 -3.84 -7.52
CA LEU A 292 7.10 -4.48 -8.77
C LEU A 292 7.25 -3.57 -10.01
N GLY A 293 7.16 -2.25 -9.83
CA GLY A 293 7.29 -1.27 -10.90
C GLY A 293 8.71 -1.02 -11.39
N ARG A 294 9.72 -1.66 -10.81
CA ARG A 294 11.13 -1.57 -11.24
C ARG A 294 11.45 -2.38 -12.50
N SER A 295 10.49 -3.13 -13.07
CA SER A 295 10.69 -3.75 -14.36
C SER A 295 10.44 -2.73 -15.48
N SER A 296 11.48 -2.02 -15.90
CA SER A 296 11.46 -1.30 -17.18
C SER A 296 11.27 -2.33 -18.30
N ILE A 297 10.35 -2.08 -19.20
CA ILE A 297 10.28 -2.85 -20.45
C ILE A 297 11.22 -2.15 -21.42
N THR A 298 12.29 -2.83 -21.80
CA THR A 298 13.18 -2.37 -22.86
C THR A 298 12.51 -2.62 -24.21
N VAL A 299 12.72 -1.75 -25.19
CA VAL A 299 12.36 -2.02 -26.58
C VAL A 299 13.05 -3.33 -26.97
N ASN A 300 12.29 -4.32 -27.45
CA ASN A 300 12.65 -5.73 -27.72
C ASN A 300 12.41 -6.73 -26.57
N ASP A 301 11.95 -6.34 -25.39
CA ASP A 301 11.46 -7.30 -24.41
C ASP A 301 10.06 -7.81 -24.82
N ALA A 302 10.00 -9.06 -25.29
CA ALA A 302 8.73 -9.73 -25.53
C ALA A 302 8.09 -10.10 -24.17
N ARG A 303 7.01 -9.42 -23.78
CA ARG A 303 6.20 -9.81 -22.64
C ARG A 303 5.01 -10.64 -23.05
N ARG A 304 4.85 -11.80 -22.41
CA ARG A 304 3.64 -12.61 -22.56
C ARG A 304 2.54 -11.95 -21.72
N VAL A 305 1.52 -11.40 -22.38
CA VAL A 305 0.32 -10.86 -21.74
C VAL A 305 -0.75 -11.95 -21.76
N SER A 306 -1.19 -12.39 -20.57
CA SER A 306 -2.35 -13.30 -20.47
C SER A 306 -3.62 -12.45 -20.53
N LEU A 307 -4.40 -12.60 -21.61
CA LEU A 307 -5.65 -11.92 -21.79
C LEU A 307 -6.80 -12.81 -21.31
N THR A 308 -7.67 -12.24 -20.47
CA THR A 308 -8.90 -12.90 -20.01
C THR A 308 -10.10 -12.64 -20.90
N THR A 309 -9.90 -11.86 -21.97
CA THR A 309 -10.95 -11.50 -22.95
C THR A 309 -10.59 -11.98 -24.36
N THR A 310 -11.58 -12.31 -25.15
CA THR A 310 -11.44 -12.78 -26.53
C THR A 310 -11.07 -11.65 -27.52
N ARG A 311 -10.99 -10.41 -27.08
CA ARG A 311 -10.62 -9.25 -27.90
C ARG A 311 -9.84 -8.25 -27.06
N ALA A 312 -8.67 -7.87 -27.53
CA ALA A 312 -7.89 -6.78 -26.94
C ALA A 312 -7.33 -5.92 -28.08
N ASP A 313 -7.51 -4.63 -27.97
CA ASP A 313 -6.86 -3.67 -28.85
C ASP A 313 -5.51 -3.30 -28.22
N VAL A 314 -4.43 -3.55 -28.95
CA VAL A 314 -3.09 -3.13 -28.56
C VAL A 314 -2.84 -1.78 -29.19
N VAL A 315 -2.80 -0.73 -28.37
CA VAL A 315 -2.42 0.61 -28.83
C VAL A 315 -0.90 0.72 -28.64
N THR A 316 -0.19 0.82 -29.77
CA THR A 316 1.24 1.13 -29.76
C THR A 316 1.44 2.65 -29.76
N PRO A 317 2.53 3.16 -29.11
CA PRO A 317 2.84 4.58 -29.20
C PRO A 317 3.20 4.93 -30.65
N GLY A 318 2.27 5.50 -31.36
CA GLY A 318 2.50 5.88 -32.78
C GLY A 318 1.33 5.65 -33.72
N GLY A 319 0.15 5.19 -33.21
CA GLY A 319 -1.08 5.06 -33.99
C GLY A 319 -1.74 3.73 -33.92
#